data_6a0328f569476f3eece23123c48b98d3
#
_entry.id   6a0328f569476f3eece23123c48b98d3
#
_cell.length_a   1.000
_cell.length_b   1.000
_cell.length_c   1.000
_cell.angle_alpha   90.00
_cell.angle_beta   90.00
_cell.angle_gamma   90.00
#
_symmetry.space_group_name_H-M   'P 1'
#
loop_
_entity.id
_entity.type
_entity.pdbx_description
1 polymer ?
#
loop_
_entity_poly.entity_id
_entity_poly.type
_entity_poly.pdbx_seq_one_letter_code
_entity_poly.pdbx_strand_id
1 'polypeptide(L)'
;MRQAITFKKLGIDCTFVDTDATEEEIAAAFKPNTKVLFAETIANPALVVLDIEKFAHVAHQNGVPLIVDNTFATPVNCRPFEWGADIVTHSTTKYMDGHAVQVGGAIVDSGNFDWDADGHKDHGLTEPDESYHGVV
;
A
#
# COMPACT_ATOMS: atom_id res chain seq x y z
N MET A 1 -0.49 14.90 1.51
CA MET A 1 -1.29 16.03 1.00
C MET A 1 -1.23 16.22 -0.53
N ARG A 2 -0.07 16.13 -1.21
CA ARG A 2 0.01 16.22 -2.68
C ARG A 2 -0.78 15.11 -3.41
N GLN A 3 -0.76 13.88 -2.89
CA GLN A 3 -1.49 12.74 -3.45
C GLN A 3 -3.00 13.00 -3.55
N ALA A 4 -3.63 13.52 -2.49
CA ALA A 4 -5.06 13.83 -2.49
C ALA A 4 -5.46 14.82 -3.59
N ILE A 5 -4.62 15.83 -3.86
CA ILE A 5 -4.90 16.84 -4.90
C ILE A 5 -4.69 16.26 -6.30
N THR A 6 -3.62 15.49 -6.49
CA THR A 6 -3.27 14.91 -7.80
C THR A 6 -4.23 13.78 -8.17
N PHE A 7 -4.50 12.88 -7.24
CA PHE A 7 -5.38 11.75 -7.46
C PHE A 7 -6.83 12.17 -7.73
N LYS A 8 -7.29 13.25 -7.07
CA LYS A 8 -8.63 13.78 -7.33
C LYS A 8 -8.83 14.19 -8.78
N LYS A 9 -7.78 14.67 -9.47
CA LYS A 9 -7.84 14.99 -10.91
C LYS A 9 -7.99 13.75 -11.79
N LEU A 10 -7.66 12.58 -11.26
CA LEU A 10 -7.78 11.28 -11.91
C LEU A 10 -9.04 10.51 -11.46
N GLY A 11 -9.94 11.18 -10.70
CA GLY A 11 -11.15 10.54 -10.18
C GLY A 11 -10.91 9.63 -8.97
N ILE A 12 -9.74 9.73 -8.33
CA ILE A 12 -9.40 8.93 -7.16
C ILE A 12 -9.50 9.80 -5.91
N ASP A 13 -10.37 9.41 -4.99
CA ASP A 13 -10.50 10.05 -3.69
C ASP A 13 -9.57 9.42 -2.65
N CYS A 14 -9.10 10.24 -1.70
CA CYS A 14 -8.30 9.79 -0.57
C CYS A 14 -8.96 10.23 0.75
N THR A 15 -9.06 9.30 1.69
CA THR A 15 -9.39 9.58 3.09
C THR A 15 -8.13 9.38 3.92
N PHE A 16 -7.83 10.32 4.82
CA PHE A 16 -6.66 10.22 5.70
C PHE A 16 -7.10 9.76 7.08
N VAL A 17 -6.28 8.90 7.68
CA VAL A 17 -6.39 8.46 9.07
C VAL A 17 -5.05 8.68 9.78
N ASP A 18 -5.09 8.91 11.08
CA ASP A 18 -3.87 9.04 11.88
C ASP A 18 -3.25 7.66 12.12
N THR A 19 -1.94 7.62 12.27
CA THR A 19 -1.19 6.38 12.50
C THR A 19 -1.44 5.78 13.90
N ASP A 20 -1.85 6.62 14.85
CA ASP A 20 -2.24 6.23 16.21
C ASP A 20 -3.74 5.98 16.38
N ALA A 21 -4.53 6.11 15.31
CA ALA A 21 -5.95 5.80 15.30
C ALA A 21 -6.21 4.36 15.76
N THR A 22 -7.35 4.15 16.42
CA THR A 22 -7.81 2.80 16.78
C THR A 22 -8.24 2.01 15.54
N GLU A 23 -8.33 0.69 15.66
CA GLU A 23 -8.82 -0.16 14.56
C GLU A 23 -10.22 0.24 14.11
N GLU A 24 -11.09 0.61 15.06
CA GLU A 24 -12.46 1.07 14.77
C GLU A 24 -12.46 2.39 13.99
N GLU A 25 -11.57 3.33 14.33
CA GLU A 25 -11.44 4.60 13.62
C GLU A 25 -10.88 4.41 12.20
N ILE A 26 -9.90 3.51 12.05
CA ILE A 26 -9.37 3.14 10.74
C ILE A 26 -10.48 2.47 9.90
N ALA A 27 -11.20 1.51 10.47
CA ALA A 27 -12.28 0.80 9.79
C ALA A 27 -13.42 1.76 9.37
N ALA A 28 -13.77 2.73 10.22
CA ALA A 28 -14.80 3.72 9.92
C ALA A 28 -14.46 4.64 8.72
N ALA A 29 -13.19 4.74 8.34
CA ALA A 29 -12.75 5.52 7.19
C ALA A 29 -12.94 4.79 5.86
N PHE A 30 -13.18 3.48 5.86
CA PHE A 30 -13.43 2.69 4.66
C PHE A 30 -14.80 3.01 4.05
N LYS A 31 -14.85 3.05 2.74
CA LYS A 31 -16.06 3.25 1.94
C LYS A 31 -16.28 2.04 1.03
N PRO A 32 -17.50 1.84 0.50
CA PRO A 32 -17.78 0.71 -0.40
C PRO A 32 -16.86 0.66 -1.63
N ASN A 33 -16.34 1.81 -2.05
CA ASN A 33 -15.41 1.95 -3.19
C ASN A 33 -13.94 2.10 -2.78
N THR A 34 -13.59 1.89 -1.52
CA THR A 34 -12.18 1.85 -1.10
C THR A 34 -11.50 0.64 -1.74
N LYS A 35 -10.36 0.86 -2.38
CA LYS A 35 -9.62 -0.18 -3.11
C LYS A 35 -8.31 -0.58 -2.44
N VAL A 36 -7.76 0.29 -1.60
CA VAL A 36 -6.45 0.08 -0.99
C VAL A 36 -6.29 0.91 0.28
N LEU A 37 -5.55 0.39 1.23
CA LEU A 37 -4.96 1.15 2.32
C LEU A 37 -3.47 1.37 2.01
N PHE A 38 -3.02 2.62 2.03
CA PHE A 38 -1.64 2.98 1.73
C PHE A 38 -1.01 3.71 2.91
N ALA A 39 0.21 3.32 3.28
CA ALA A 39 0.95 3.96 4.36
C ALA A 39 2.46 3.95 4.09
N GLU A 40 3.22 4.73 4.88
CA GLU A 40 4.68 4.72 4.89
C GLU A 40 5.17 4.03 6.17
N THR A 41 6.18 3.16 6.08
CA THR A 41 6.80 2.52 7.26
C THR A 41 7.27 3.58 8.27
N ILE A 42 7.89 4.63 7.77
CA ILE A 42 8.33 5.81 8.52
C ILE A 42 7.90 7.05 7.73
N ALA A 43 7.00 7.82 8.30
CA ALA A 43 6.42 8.98 7.63
C ALA A 43 7.45 10.10 7.40
N ASN A 44 7.46 10.69 6.22
CA ASN A 44 8.29 11.84 5.90
C ASN A 44 7.41 13.11 5.77
N PRO A 45 7.63 14.17 6.56
CA PRO A 45 8.76 14.42 7.48
C PRO A 45 8.47 14.12 8.96
N ALA A 46 7.30 13.56 9.28
CA ALA A 46 6.85 13.46 10.68
C ALA A 46 7.63 12.43 11.51
N LEU A 47 8.34 11.49 10.87
CA LEU A 47 9.12 10.41 11.48
C LEU A 47 8.29 9.48 12.40
N VAL A 48 6.99 9.42 12.16
CA VAL A 48 6.10 8.50 12.85
C VAL A 48 6.28 7.10 12.26
N VAL A 49 6.41 6.10 13.10
CA VAL A 49 6.54 4.69 12.71
C VAL A 49 5.15 4.06 12.68
N LEU A 50 4.85 3.39 11.57
CA LEU A 50 3.58 2.70 11.38
C LEU A 50 3.54 1.38 12.15
N ASP A 51 2.42 1.10 12.81
CA ASP A 51 2.05 -0.24 13.25
C ASP A 51 1.47 -1.02 12.05
N ILE A 52 2.36 -1.69 11.31
CA ILE A 52 1.99 -2.38 10.05
C ILE A 52 0.97 -3.48 10.31
N GLU A 53 1.14 -4.25 11.38
CA GLU A 53 0.26 -5.38 11.71
C GLU A 53 -1.18 -4.92 11.96
N LYS A 54 -1.36 -3.85 12.75
CA LYS A 54 -2.67 -3.23 12.98
C LYS A 54 -3.34 -2.78 11.69
N PHE A 55 -2.60 -2.07 10.83
CA PHE A 55 -3.14 -1.56 9.57
C PHE A 55 -3.44 -2.68 8.57
N ALA A 56 -2.60 -3.72 8.51
CA ALA A 56 -2.85 -4.90 7.68
C ALA A 56 -4.12 -5.64 8.12
N HIS A 57 -4.27 -5.85 9.44
CA HIS A 57 -5.45 -6.50 10.00
C HIS A 57 -6.74 -5.78 9.58
N VAL A 58 -6.80 -4.47 9.75
CA VAL A 58 -8.00 -3.69 9.39
C VAL A 58 -8.22 -3.66 7.87
N ALA A 59 -7.17 -3.56 7.06
CA ALA A 59 -7.27 -3.60 5.60
C ALA A 59 -7.90 -4.93 5.13
N HIS A 60 -7.39 -6.04 5.63
CA HIS A 60 -7.87 -7.38 5.27
C HIS A 60 -9.31 -7.63 5.73
N GLN A 61 -9.69 -7.16 6.92
CA GLN A 61 -11.10 -7.22 7.38
C GLN A 61 -12.06 -6.45 6.46
N ASN A 62 -11.56 -5.46 5.72
CA ASN A 62 -12.33 -4.66 4.78
C ASN A 62 -12.13 -5.10 3.31
N GLY A 63 -11.48 -6.23 3.06
CA GLY A 63 -11.29 -6.84 1.75
C GLY A 63 -10.43 -6.01 0.79
N VAL A 64 -9.43 -5.29 1.33
CA VAL A 64 -8.48 -4.52 0.52
C VAL A 64 -7.04 -4.80 0.93
N PRO A 65 -6.07 -4.69 0.00
CA PRO A 65 -4.68 -4.87 0.33
C PRO A 65 -4.11 -3.67 1.09
N LEU A 66 -3.07 -3.94 1.90
CA LEU A 66 -2.20 -2.93 2.47
C LEU A 66 -0.96 -2.74 1.59
N ILE A 67 -0.76 -1.53 1.09
CA ILE A 67 0.47 -1.11 0.40
C ILE A 67 1.32 -0.28 1.35
N VAL A 68 2.58 -0.66 1.52
CA VAL A 68 3.53 0.05 2.40
C VAL A 68 4.69 0.61 1.59
N ASP A 69 4.89 1.92 1.66
CA ASP A 69 6.13 2.54 1.19
C ASP A 69 7.22 2.35 2.26
N ASN A 70 8.17 1.48 1.94
CA ASN A 70 9.28 1.11 2.82
C ASN A 70 10.60 1.79 2.45
N THR A 71 10.53 2.93 1.77
CA THR A 71 11.70 3.66 1.27
C THR A 71 12.69 4.01 2.36
N PHE A 72 12.21 4.50 3.52
CA PHE A 72 13.09 4.93 4.61
C PHE A 72 13.75 3.77 5.36
N ALA A 73 12.97 2.75 5.70
CA ALA A 73 13.50 1.61 6.44
C ALA A 73 14.37 0.71 5.57
N THR A 74 14.03 0.56 4.30
CA THR A 74 14.59 -0.42 3.37
C THR A 74 14.34 -1.88 3.84
N PRO A 75 14.55 -2.91 2.99
CA PRO A 75 14.39 -4.30 3.43
C PRO A 75 15.43 -4.74 4.49
N VAL A 76 16.46 -3.93 4.70
CA VAL A 76 17.49 -4.21 5.72
C VAL A 76 16.95 -3.98 7.14
N ASN A 77 16.21 -2.89 7.34
CA ASN A 77 15.70 -2.51 8.66
C ASN A 77 14.27 -2.97 8.92
N CYS A 78 13.45 -3.10 7.88
CA CYS A 78 12.07 -3.56 8.00
C CYS A 78 11.67 -4.35 6.75
N ARG A 79 11.02 -5.48 6.97
CA ARG A 79 10.40 -6.29 5.92
C ARG A 79 8.89 -6.34 6.14
N PRO A 80 8.13 -5.41 5.55
CA PRO A 80 6.70 -5.24 5.86
C PRO A 80 5.84 -6.50 5.62
N PHE A 81 6.26 -7.41 4.74
CA PHE A 81 5.58 -8.69 4.52
C PHE A 81 5.52 -9.58 5.77
N GLU A 82 6.52 -9.50 6.64
CA GLU A 82 6.52 -10.23 7.93
C GLU A 82 5.44 -9.71 8.89
N TRP A 83 4.87 -8.53 8.61
CA TRP A 83 3.86 -7.84 9.39
C TRP A 83 2.51 -7.72 8.67
N GLY A 84 2.34 -8.45 7.56
CA GLY A 84 1.07 -8.57 6.85
C GLY A 84 0.84 -7.56 5.73
N ALA A 85 1.82 -6.77 5.31
CA ALA A 85 1.69 -5.97 4.10
C ALA A 85 1.57 -6.88 2.86
N ASP A 86 0.78 -6.45 1.89
CA ASP A 86 0.55 -7.21 0.65
C ASP A 86 1.47 -6.74 -0.47
N ILE A 87 1.65 -5.43 -0.58
CA ILE A 87 2.53 -4.81 -1.57
C ILE A 87 3.48 -3.85 -0.86
N VAL A 88 4.74 -3.87 -1.26
CA VAL A 88 5.76 -2.96 -0.75
C VAL A 88 6.33 -2.14 -1.89
N THR A 89 6.41 -0.83 -1.71
CA THR A 89 7.02 0.08 -2.66
C THR A 89 8.32 0.67 -2.09
N HIS A 90 9.24 0.97 -2.99
CA HIS A 90 10.51 1.64 -2.66
C HIS A 90 10.84 2.71 -3.69
N SER A 91 11.17 3.91 -3.25
CA SER A 91 12.00 4.79 -4.06
C SER A 91 13.45 4.33 -3.94
N THR A 92 13.92 3.55 -4.92
CA THR A 92 15.30 3.06 -4.90
C THR A 92 16.32 4.19 -5.06
N THR A 93 15.87 5.35 -5.55
CA THR A 93 16.60 6.63 -5.58
C THR A 93 17.22 7.02 -4.24
N LYS A 94 16.62 6.57 -3.13
CA LYS A 94 16.98 6.99 -1.77
C LYS A 94 18.05 6.05 -1.18
N TYR A 95 17.75 5.42 -0.06
CA TYR A 95 18.73 4.62 0.68
C TYR A 95 19.19 3.36 -0.04
N MET A 96 18.38 2.78 -0.93
CA MET A 96 18.77 1.57 -1.67
C MET A 96 19.88 1.84 -2.68
N ASP A 97 19.87 3.01 -3.35
CA ASP A 97 20.97 3.43 -4.24
C ASP A 97 22.24 3.77 -3.44
N GLY A 98 22.09 4.28 -2.23
CA GLY A 98 23.17 4.61 -1.32
C GLY A 98 23.82 5.96 -1.57
N HIS A 99 23.81 6.48 -2.79
CA HIS A 99 24.45 7.73 -3.20
C HIS A 99 23.48 8.75 -3.78
N ALA A 100 22.24 8.37 -4.01
CA ALA A 100 21.19 9.21 -4.59
C ALA A 100 21.60 9.82 -5.97
N VAL A 101 22.31 9.06 -6.77
CA VAL A 101 22.82 9.50 -8.08
C VAL A 101 21.94 9.09 -9.25
N GLN A 102 21.03 8.17 -9.05
CA GLN A 102 20.08 7.72 -10.08
C GLN A 102 18.64 7.68 -9.55
N VAL A 103 17.67 7.76 -10.46
CA VAL A 103 16.25 7.70 -10.13
C VAL A 103 15.73 6.29 -10.46
N GLY A 104 15.03 5.70 -9.50
CA GLY A 104 14.43 4.39 -9.71
C GLY A 104 13.39 4.08 -8.64
N GLY A 105 12.62 3.01 -8.88
CA GLY A 105 11.60 2.52 -7.98
C GLY A 105 11.48 1.00 -8.08
N ALA A 106 10.94 0.40 -7.03
CA ALA A 106 10.57 -1.00 -7.01
C ALA A 106 9.19 -1.16 -6.39
N ILE A 107 8.41 -2.06 -6.96
CA ILE A 107 7.15 -2.55 -6.40
C ILE A 107 7.32 -4.05 -6.24
N VAL A 108 7.02 -4.56 -5.04
CA VAL A 108 7.14 -5.98 -4.71
C VAL A 108 5.80 -6.45 -4.18
N ASP A 109 5.28 -7.51 -4.76
CA ASP A 109 4.07 -8.18 -4.31
C ASP A 109 4.47 -9.35 -3.39
N SER A 110 3.74 -9.53 -2.28
CA SER A 110 3.92 -10.66 -1.37
C SER A 110 3.49 -11.99 -2.00
N GLY A 111 2.57 -11.95 -2.95
CA GLY A 111 1.90 -13.12 -3.50
C GLY A 111 0.88 -13.77 -2.55
N ASN A 112 0.56 -13.12 -1.42
CA ASN A 112 -0.31 -13.70 -0.39
C ASN A 112 -1.73 -13.14 -0.39
N PHE A 113 -1.95 -11.97 -1.02
CA PHE A 113 -3.29 -11.39 -1.09
C PHE A 113 -4.14 -12.16 -2.10
N ASP A 114 -5.28 -12.66 -1.67
CA ASP A 114 -6.23 -13.37 -2.54
C ASP A 114 -7.09 -12.36 -3.30
N TRP A 115 -6.71 -12.08 -4.54
CA TRP A 115 -7.41 -11.13 -5.41
C TRP A 115 -8.78 -11.64 -5.87
N ASP A 116 -9.02 -12.95 -5.81
CA ASP A 116 -10.27 -13.61 -6.25
C ASP A 116 -11.26 -13.87 -5.11
N ALA A 117 -10.88 -13.63 -3.86
CA ALA A 117 -11.72 -13.93 -2.72
C ALA A 117 -13.05 -13.16 -2.76
N ASP A 118 -14.14 -13.88 -2.44
CA ASP A 118 -15.47 -13.28 -2.29
C ASP A 118 -15.43 -12.12 -1.27
N GLY A 119 -15.90 -10.94 -1.71
CA GLY A 119 -15.91 -9.72 -0.91
C GLY A 119 -14.68 -8.84 -1.07
N HIS A 120 -13.64 -9.29 -1.75
CA HIS A 120 -12.55 -8.44 -2.19
C HIS A 120 -13.03 -7.52 -3.32
N LYS A 121 -12.45 -6.33 -3.36
CA LYS A 121 -12.80 -5.36 -4.40
C LYS A 121 -12.16 -5.82 -5.72
N ASP A 122 -12.97 -5.98 -6.74
CA ASP A 122 -12.46 -6.26 -8.07
C ASP A 122 -11.43 -5.20 -8.52
N HIS A 123 -10.26 -5.67 -8.89
CA HIS A 123 -9.13 -4.83 -9.32
C HIS A 123 -8.76 -5.09 -10.78
N GLY A 124 -9.45 -6.02 -11.46
CA GLY A 124 -9.13 -6.44 -12.83
C GLY A 124 -7.78 -7.13 -12.98
N LEU A 125 -7.19 -7.62 -11.86
CA LEU A 125 -5.87 -8.25 -11.85
C LEU A 125 -5.92 -9.77 -12.09
N THR A 126 -7.10 -10.35 -11.99
CA THR A 126 -7.34 -11.80 -12.14
C THR A 126 -8.10 -12.14 -13.42
N GLU A 127 -8.41 -11.13 -14.24
CA GLU A 127 -9.05 -11.32 -15.52
C GLU A 127 -8.02 -11.56 -16.63
N PRO A 128 -8.30 -12.47 -17.58
CA PRO A 128 -7.44 -12.69 -18.73
C PRO A 128 -7.24 -11.40 -19.53
N ASP A 129 -5.99 -11.01 -19.77
CA ASP A 129 -5.66 -9.84 -20.58
C ASP A 129 -5.52 -10.23 -22.04
N GLU A 130 -6.42 -9.72 -22.90
CA GLU A 130 -6.39 -9.98 -24.34
C GLU A 130 -5.12 -9.46 -25.02
N SER A 131 -4.50 -8.38 -24.49
CA SER A 131 -3.24 -7.84 -25.01
C SER A 131 -2.05 -8.76 -24.73
N TYR A 132 -2.19 -9.67 -23.76
CA TYR A 132 -1.21 -10.70 -23.39
C TYR A 132 -1.68 -12.12 -23.73
N HIS A 133 -2.48 -12.28 -24.78
CA HIS A 133 -2.96 -13.58 -25.27
C HIS A 133 -3.81 -14.35 -24.24
N GLY A 134 -4.52 -13.65 -23.37
CA GLY A 134 -5.38 -14.26 -22.35
C GLY A 134 -4.65 -14.80 -21.12
N VAL A 135 -3.44 -14.34 -20.87
CA VAL A 135 -2.71 -14.65 -19.62
C VAL A 135 -3.28 -13.79 -18.48
N VAL A 136 -3.45 -14.40 -17.30
CA VAL A 136 -3.77 -13.75 -16.05
C VAL A 136 -2.48 -13.40 -15.32
#